data_fc9e22034b6dd6086dbb3fa31eb41379
#
_entry.id   fc9e22034b6dd6086dbb3fa31eb41379
#
_cell.length_a   1.000
_cell.length_b   1.000
_cell.length_c   1.000
_cell.angle_alpha   90.00
_cell.angle_beta   90.00
_cell.angle_gamma   90.00
#
_symmetry.space_group_name_H-M   'P 1'
#
loop_
_entity.id
_entity.type
_entity.pdbx_description
1 polymer ?
#
loop_
_entity_poly.entity_id
_entity_poly.type
_entity_poly.pdbx_seq_one_letter_code
_entity_poly.pdbx_strand_id
1 'polypeptide(L)'
;MATDTDFDYVVAGATGWLGRATLDHLRRRLPDGGEGRIHAFASSAREVMLADGATVAVDALDSLPARKLSRPAIVFHYAFRTKDRVGDMSVDEYVRSNEGIRRALVEFIDTHAMAGMFVPSSGAAYAGLERDNRSDAAIYGRCKLDDERVFAGKAAQNGFRAVIARVFNLSGPYINKHELYALSSIILACLRNEPVRIQASHPVWRSYYAVEDLISLAIASMTDETIGIESIIDTVGTEVIEVGELAQRCRHVLGAAQVSVERPYVKAEPNNYYVGAPAGIRTLEARCNIAPRSLDRQILDTAAYLRSFAGKSTGE
;
A
#
# COMPACT_ATOMS: atom_id res chain seq x y z
N MET A 1 19.95 19.56 -5.35
CA MET A 1 18.85 18.60 -5.20
C MET A 1 19.06 17.47 -6.18
N ALA A 2 19.02 16.22 -5.72
CA ALA A 2 19.06 15.06 -6.60
C ALA A 2 17.81 15.06 -7.50
N THR A 3 17.95 14.65 -8.75
CA THR A 3 16.85 14.52 -9.71
C THR A 3 16.39 13.07 -9.76
N ASP A 4 15.15 12.81 -10.19
CA ASP A 4 14.65 11.43 -10.36
C ASP A 4 15.51 10.58 -11.30
N THR A 5 16.35 11.23 -12.11
CA THR A 5 17.28 10.55 -13.03
C THR A 5 18.57 10.05 -12.39
N ASP A 6 18.83 10.39 -11.14
CA ASP A 6 20.05 10.01 -10.43
C ASP A 6 19.97 8.62 -9.77
N PHE A 7 18.80 7.97 -9.83
CA PHE A 7 18.53 6.73 -9.14
C PHE A 7 18.07 5.60 -10.06
N ASP A 8 18.33 4.37 -9.65
CA ASP A 8 17.64 3.17 -10.12
C ASP A 8 16.54 2.80 -9.11
N TYR A 9 15.35 2.42 -9.61
CA TYR A 9 14.18 2.13 -8.80
C TYR A 9 13.92 0.63 -8.75
N VAL A 10 13.95 0.06 -7.57
CA VAL A 10 13.68 -1.36 -7.34
C VAL A 10 12.30 -1.53 -6.70
N VAL A 11 11.41 -2.27 -7.36
CA VAL A 11 10.05 -2.55 -6.89
C VAL A 11 9.93 -4.03 -6.57
N ALA A 12 10.14 -4.40 -5.31
CA ALA A 12 9.96 -5.77 -4.83
C ALA A 12 8.48 -6.01 -4.44
N GLY A 13 7.82 -6.99 -5.05
CA GLY A 13 6.37 -7.20 -4.95
C GLY A 13 5.58 -6.45 -6.02
N ALA A 14 6.17 -6.33 -7.22
CA ALA A 14 5.67 -5.56 -8.36
C ALA A 14 4.28 -5.99 -8.88
N THR A 15 3.83 -7.22 -8.59
CA THR A 15 2.54 -7.76 -9.03
C THR A 15 1.38 -7.39 -8.10
N GLY A 16 1.67 -6.90 -6.90
CA GLY A 16 0.67 -6.48 -5.91
C GLY A 16 0.07 -5.10 -6.22
N TRP A 17 -0.91 -4.68 -5.41
CA TRP A 17 -1.56 -3.37 -5.53
C TRP A 17 -0.56 -2.21 -5.54
N LEU A 18 0.18 -2.05 -4.42
CA LEU A 18 1.19 -1.00 -4.28
C LEU A 18 2.30 -1.11 -5.35
N GLY A 19 2.71 -2.33 -5.68
CA GLY A 19 3.73 -2.56 -6.71
C GLY A 19 3.32 -2.03 -8.07
N ARG A 20 2.13 -2.41 -8.56
CA ARG A 20 1.59 -1.93 -9.84
C ARG A 20 1.37 -0.42 -9.85
N ALA A 21 0.82 0.13 -8.77
CA ALA A 21 0.63 1.58 -8.63
C ALA A 21 1.97 2.33 -8.68
N THR A 22 3.02 1.78 -8.05
CA THR A 22 4.36 2.35 -8.08
C THR A 22 5.00 2.26 -9.46
N LEU A 23 4.87 1.12 -10.16
CA LEU A 23 5.36 0.98 -11.53
C LEU A 23 4.72 2.01 -12.47
N ASP A 24 3.41 2.15 -12.41
CA ASP A 24 2.66 3.12 -13.19
C ASP A 24 3.05 4.56 -12.86
N HIS A 25 3.18 4.88 -11.56
CA HIS A 25 3.63 6.19 -11.10
C HIS A 25 5.05 6.54 -11.60
N LEU A 26 6.00 5.62 -11.44
CA LEU A 26 7.38 5.81 -11.89
C LEU A 26 7.48 5.96 -13.41
N ARG A 27 6.75 5.16 -14.17
CA ARG A 27 6.72 5.26 -15.63
C ARG A 27 6.21 6.62 -16.13
N ARG A 28 5.19 7.18 -15.48
CA ARG A 28 4.67 8.52 -15.81
C ARG A 28 5.62 9.65 -15.39
N ARG A 29 6.41 9.42 -14.36
CA ARG A 29 7.30 10.42 -13.77
C ARG A 29 8.68 10.48 -14.44
N LEU A 30 9.21 9.32 -14.84
CA LEU A 30 10.55 9.21 -15.37
C LEU A 30 10.58 9.45 -16.89
N PRO A 31 11.64 10.10 -17.42
CA PRO A 31 11.86 10.17 -18.87
C PRO A 31 11.86 8.77 -19.49
N ASP A 32 11.38 8.65 -20.72
CA ASP A 32 11.32 7.39 -21.50
C ASP A 32 10.61 6.24 -20.74
N GLY A 33 9.66 6.59 -19.84
CA GLY A 33 8.96 5.60 -19.03
C GLY A 33 9.84 4.87 -18.04
N GLY A 34 11.04 5.39 -17.75
CA GLY A 34 11.99 4.78 -16.81
C GLY A 34 12.69 3.55 -17.36
N GLU A 35 12.80 3.40 -18.69
CA GLU A 35 13.51 2.28 -19.32
C GLU A 35 14.95 2.17 -18.79
N GLY A 36 15.37 0.92 -18.47
CA GLY A 36 16.67 0.62 -17.88
C GLY A 36 16.88 1.10 -16.44
N ARG A 37 15.88 1.73 -15.81
CA ARG A 37 15.98 2.26 -14.44
C ARG A 37 14.93 1.71 -13.47
N ILE A 38 13.87 1.10 -13.98
CA ILE A 38 12.87 0.42 -13.17
C ILE A 38 13.16 -1.08 -13.19
N HIS A 39 13.44 -1.63 -12.01
CA HIS A 39 13.73 -3.05 -11.80
C HIS A 39 12.62 -3.66 -10.94
N ALA A 40 11.77 -4.47 -11.54
CA ALA A 40 10.59 -5.02 -10.92
C ALA A 40 10.79 -6.49 -10.55
N PHE A 41 10.36 -6.89 -9.33
CA PHE A 41 10.52 -8.24 -8.81
C PHE A 41 9.23 -8.76 -8.18
N ALA A 42 8.96 -10.07 -8.36
CA ALA A 42 7.86 -10.77 -7.72
C ALA A 42 8.27 -12.21 -7.35
N SER A 43 7.35 -13.02 -6.85
CA SER A 43 7.62 -14.42 -6.49
C SER A 43 8.11 -15.29 -7.67
N SER A 44 7.83 -14.90 -8.89
CA SER A 44 8.31 -15.55 -10.13
C SER A 44 8.36 -14.55 -11.28
N ALA A 45 9.23 -14.79 -12.24
CA ALA A 45 9.34 -13.98 -13.45
C ALA A 45 8.05 -14.01 -14.28
N ARG A 46 7.63 -12.85 -14.76
CA ARG A 46 6.41 -12.67 -15.60
C ARG A 46 6.35 -11.27 -16.20
N GLU A 47 5.38 -11.05 -17.04
CA GLU A 47 4.99 -9.72 -17.46
C GLU A 47 3.79 -9.22 -16.64
N VAL A 48 3.76 -7.92 -16.37
CA VAL A 48 2.65 -7.24 -15.69
C VAL A 48 2.12 -6.14 -16.59
N MET A 49 0.86 -6.26 -16.97
CA MET A 49 0.16 -5.21 -17.71
C MET A 49 -0.36 -4.13 -16.76
N LEU A 50 -0.08 -2.88 -17.08
CA LEU A 50 -0.56 -1.70 -16.38
C LEU A 50 -1.89 -1.19 -16.95
N ALA A 51 -2.50 -0.20 -16.30
CA ALA A 51 -3.83 0.31 -16.68
C ALA A 51 -3.84 1.02 -18.05
N ASP A 52 -2.71 1.58 -18.47
CA ASP A 52 -2.50 2.20 -19.79
C ASP A 52 -2.25 1.18 -20.91
N GLY A 53 -2.22 -0.11 -20.60
CA GLY A 53 -1.91 -1.20 -21.52
C GLY A 53 -0.41 -1.48 -21.69
N ALA A 54 0.47 -0.70 -21.07
CA ALA A 54 1.90 -0.95 -21.11
C ALA A 54 2.27 -2.21 -20.31
N THR A 55 3.26 -2.94 -20.78
CA THR A 55 3.76 -4.16 -20.14
C THR A 55 5.12 -3.89 -19.48
N VAL A 56 5.30 -4.39 -18.27
CA VAL A 56 6.55 -4.33 -17.52
C VAL A 56 7.04 -5.74 -17.24
N ALA A 57 8.28 -6.04 -17.62
CA ALA A 57 8.93 -7.29 -17.26
C ALA A 57 9.25 -7.30 -15.76
N VAL A 58 8.91 -8.40 -15.10
CA VAL A 58 9.12 -8.62 -13.66
C VAL A 58 9.96 -9.88 -13.49
N ASP A 59 11.08 -9.75 -12.80
CA ASP A 59 11.98 -10.87 -12.49
C ASP A 59 11.57 -11.60 -11.20
N ALA A 60 12.13 -12.78 -10.98
CA ALA A 60 11.94 -13.50 -9.73
C ALA A 60 12.73 -12.83 -8.59
N LEU A 61 12.13 -12.78 -7.40
CA LEU A 61 12.70 -12.08 -6.23
C LEU A 61 14.04 -12.68 -5.76
N ASP A 62 14.24 -13.96 -5.97
CA ASP A 62 15.50 -14.64 -5.66
C ASP A 62 16.70 -14.16 -6.52
N SER A 63 16.43 -13.55 -7.67
CA SER A 63 17.45 -12.92 -8.52
C SER A 63 17.83 -11.50 -8.07
N LEU A 64 17.09 -10.91 -7.12
CA LEU A 64 17.30 -9.53 -6.68
C LEU A 64 18.72 -9.26 -6.14
N PRO A 65 19.33 -10.12 -5.28
CA PRO A 65 20.69 -9.86 -4.77
C PRO A 65 21.77 -9.79 -5.85
N ALA A 66 21.56 -10.45 -6.98
CA ALA A 66 22.49 -10.46 -8.11
C ALA A 66 22.21 -9.38 -9.18
N ARG A 67 21.17 -8.54 -9.01
CA ARG A 67 20.82 -7.49 -9.95
C ARG A 67 21.92 -6.43 -10.01
N LYS A 68 22.40 -6.13 -11.20
CA LYS A 68 23.36 -5.03 -11.40
C LYS A 68 22.59 -3.72 -11.60
N LEU A 69 22.99 -2.71 -10.88
CA LEU A 69 22.49 -1.34 -10.99
C LEU A 69 23.60 -0.40 -11.46
N SER A 70 23.19 0.69 -12.10
CA SER A 70 24.11 1.71 -12.59
C SER A 70 24.17 2.93 -11.67
N ARG A 71 23.18 3.07 -10.79
CA ARG A 71 22.99 4.20 -9.88
C ARG A 71 22.61 3.73 -8.48
N PRO A 72 22.69 4.59 -7.45
CA PRO A 72 22.16 4.27 -6.14
C PRO A 72 20.66 3.89 -6.20
N ALA A 73 20.29 2.87 -5.43
CA ALA A 73 18.94 2.31 -5.46
C ALA A 73 17.96 3.07 -4.56
N ILE A 74 16.76 3.31 -5.09
CA ILE A 74 15.56 3.58 -4.29
C ILE A 74 14.70 2.31 -4.33
N VAL A 75 14.50 1.69 -3.16
CA VAL A 75 13.80 0.41 -3.03
C VAL A 75 12.39 0.60 -2.47
N PHE A 76 11.40 0.03 -3.15
CA PHE A 76 10.04 -0.12 -2.67
C PHE A 76 9.81 -1.59 -2.27
N HIS A 77 9.68 -1.84 -0.97
CA HIS A 77 9.53 -3.19 -0.44
C HIS A 77 8.07 -3.58 -0.24
N TYR A 78 7.39 -4.06 -1.28
CA TYR A 78 6.02 -4.56 -1.24
C TYR A 78 5.92 -6.09 -1.19
N ALA A 79 7.05 -6.81 -1.40
CA ALA A 79 7.07 -8.27 -1.35
C ALA A 79 6.79 -8.74 0.08
N PHE A 80 5.68 -9.46 0.29
CA PHE A 80 5.27 -9.94 1.59
C PHE A 80 4.16 -10.99 1.47
N ARG A 81 4.14 -12.02 2.33
CA ARG A 81 2.98 -12.90 2.52
C ARG A 81 1.95 -12.15 3.35
N THR A 82 0.87 -11.70 2.73
CA THR A 82 -0.14 -10.86 3.37
C THR A 82 -0.99 -11.62 4.40
N LYS A 83 -1.73 -10.90 5.25
CA LYS A 83 -2.51 -11.44 6.39
C LYS A 83 -3.44 -12.59 5.99
N ASP A 84 -4.07 -12.51 4.81
CA ASP A 84 -4.97 -13.54 4.29
C ASP A 84 -4.31 -14.88 3.98
N ARG A 85 -2.97 -14.93 4.03
CA ARG A 85 -2.18 -16.16 3.84
C ARG A 85 -1.76 -16.82 5.16
N VAL A 86 -2.07 -16.21 6.30
CA VAL A 86 -1.71 -16.78 7.61
C VAL A 86 -2.37 -18.13 7.82
N GLY A 87 -3.64 -18.29 7.42
CA GLY A 87 -4.39 -19.55 7.54
C GLY A 87 -4.08 -20.60 6.49
N ASP A 88 -3.33 -20.27 5.43
CA ASP A 88 -3.02 -21.21 4.34
C ASP A 88 -1.89 -22.19 4.69
N MET A 89 -1.14 -21.94 5.77
CA MET A 89 0.04 -22.71 6.16
C MET A 89 0.25 -22.64 7.69
N SER A 90 1.20 -23.40 8.22
CA SER A 90 1.58 -23.25 9.64
C SER A 90 2.17 -21.87 9.91
N VAL A 91 2.04 -21.40 11.17
CA VAL A 91 2.60 -20.10 11.59
C VAL A 91 4.10 -20.04 11.32
N ASP A 92 4.83 -21.12 11.59
CA ASP A 92 6.27 -21.20 11.38
C ASP A 92 6.65 -21.10 9.89
N GLU A 93 5.88 -21.70 9.00
CA GLU A 93 6.09 -21.58 7.54
C GLU A 93 5.78 -20.17 7.06
N TYR A 94 4.74 -19.55 7.61
CA TYR A 94 4.38 -18.17 7.31
C TYR A 94 5.52 -17.21 7.70
N VAL A 95 6.04 -17.34 8.93
CA VAL A 95 7.16 -16.53 9.44
C VAL A 95 8.41 -16.77 8.59
N ARG A 96 8.83 -18.03 8.38
CA ARG A 96 10.02 -18.36 7.55
C ARG A 96 9.90 -17.83 6.11
N SER A 97 8.70 -17.84 5.53
CA SER A 97 8.47 -17.31 4.18
C SER A 97 8.74 -15.80 4.12
N ASN A 98 8.27 -15.03 5.11
CA ASN A 98 8.53 -13.60 5.18
C ASN A 98 10.00 -13.29 5.55
N GLU A 99 10.63 -14.10 6.38
CA GLU A 99 12.08 -14.01 6.67
C GLU A 99 12.91 -14.26 5.42
N GLY A 100 12.54 -15.20 4.56
CA GLY A 100 13.19 -15.45 3.28
C GLY A 100 13.13 -14.23 2.35
N ILE A 101 11.96 -13.59 2.26
CA ILE A 101 11.78 -12.35 1.49
C ILE A 101 12.67 -11.24 2.06
N ARG A 102 12.65 -11.03 3.37
CA ARG A 102 13.47 -10.03 4.07
C ARG A 102 14.95 -10.26 3.83
N ARG A 103 15.42 -11.51 3.89
CA ARG A 103 16.83 -11.88 3.67
C ARG A 103 17.31 -11.46 2.27
N ALA A 104 16.53 -11.74 1.21
CA ALA A 104 16.89 -11.34 -0.15
C ALA A 104 17.09 -9.81 -0.26
N LEU A 105 16.25 -9.03 0.41
CA LEU A 105 16.39 -7.57 0.44
C LEU A 105 17.58 -7.10 1.28
N VAL A 106 17.86 -7.75 2.40
CA VAL A 106 19.05 -7.47 3.22
C VAL A 106 20.33 -7.75 2.44
N GLU A 107 20.43 -8.90 1.74
CA GLU A 107 21.56 -9.23 0.87
C GLU A 107 21.75 -8.19 -0.24
N PHE A 108 20.65 -7.71 -0.84
CA PHE A 108 20.70 -6.64 -1.84
C PHE A 108 21.22 -5.33 -1.23
N ILE A 109 20.69 -4.90 -0.08
CA ILE A 109 21.12 -3.67 0.62
C ILE A 109 22.60 -3.72 0.98
N ASP A 110 23.11 -4.89 1.41
CA ASP A 110 24.50 -5.05 1.86
C ASP A 110 25.52 -5.02 0.70
N THR A 111 25.05 -5.16 -0.55
CA THR A 111 25.91 -5.25 -1.74
C THR A 111 25.73 -4.09 -2.72
N HIS A 112 24.75 -3.18 -2.50
CA HIS A 112 24.45 -2.11 -3.44
C HIS A 112 24.49 -0.73 -2.76
N ALA A 113 24.82 0.29 -3.54
CA ALA A 113 24.66 1.67 -3.10
C ALA A 113 23.17 2.02 -2.97
N MET A 114 22.76 2.41 -1.78
CA MET A 114 21.37 2.74 -1.45
C MET A 114 21.19 4.24 -1.30
N ALA A 115 20.16 4.82 -1.94
CA ALA A 115 19.69 6.17 -1.72
C ALA A 115 18.51 6.22 -0.75
N GLY A 116 17.59 5.27 -0.88
CA GLY A 116 16.42 5.23 -0.01
C GLY A 116 15.65 3.91 -0.07
N MET A 117 14.80 3.72 0.94
CA MET A 117 13.91 2.54 1.00
C MET A 117 12.55 2.94 1.56
N PHE A 118 11.49 2.53 0.88
CA PHE A 118 10.11 2.60 1.38
C PHE A 118 9.66 1.22 1.85
N VAL A 119 9.22 1.15 3.11
CA VAL A 119 8.74 -0.09 3.76
C VAL A 119 7.30 0.10 4.21
N PRO A 120 6.31 -0.42 3.49
CA PRO A 120 4.93 -0.43 3.97
C PRO A 120 4.78 -1.49 5.08
N SER A 121 4.66 -1.01 6.30
CA SER A 121 4.20 -1.78 7.44
C SER A 121 2.66 -1.83 7.44
N SER A 122 2.04 -2.07 8.57
CA SER A 122 0.58 -2.19 8.69
C SER A 122 0.10 -1.67 10.04
N GLY A 123 -1.11 -1.13 10.10
CA GLY A 123 -1.80 -0.88 11.36
C GLY A 123 -1.92 -2.13 12.25
N ALA A 124 -1.85 -3.34 11.66
CA ALA A 124 -1.79 -4.58 12.43
C ALA A 124 -0.51 -4.74 13.28
N ALA A 125 0.53 -3.93 13.03
CA ALA A 125 1.72 -3.89 13.89
C ALA A 125 1.36 -3.59 15.34
N TYR A 126 0.34 -2.78 15.60
CA TYR A 126 -0.15 -2.51 16.96
C TYR A 126 -0.66 -3.78 17.66
N ALA A 127 -1.42 -4.64 16.97
CA ALA A 127 -1.83 -5.94 17.50
C ALA A 127 -0.62 -6.87 17.71
N GLY A 128 0.41 -6.74 16.90
CA GLY A 128 1.66 -7.48 17.03
C GLY A 128 2.45 -7.16 18.30
N LEU A 129 2.27 -5.96 18.88
CA LEU A 129 2.88 -5.57 20.16
C LEU A 129 2.22 -6.25 21.36
N GLU A 130 1.00 -6.76 21.22
CA GLU A 130 0.27 -7.47 22.26
C GLU A 130 0.82 -8.90 22.40
N ARG A 131 1.57 -9.18 23.48
CA ARG A 131 2.33 -10.46 23.64
C ARG A 131 1.47 -11.71 23.58
N ASP A 132 0.27 -11.65 24.15
CA ASP A 132 -0.64 -12.80 24.27
C ASP A 132 -1.65 -12.92 23.11
N ASN A 133 -1.65 -11.98 22.17
CA ASN A 133 -2.53 -12.01 21.02
C ASN A 133 -2.03 -13.03 20.00
N ARG A 134 -2.85 -14.05 19.72
CA ARG A 134 -2.57 -15.14 18.75
C ARG A 134 -3.38 -15.03 17.46
N SER A 135 -4.10 -13.92 17.27
CA SER A 135 -4.87 -13.71 16.06
C SER A 135 -3.97 -13.60 14.80
N ASP A 136 -4.52 -13.89 13.65
CA ASP A 136 -3.83 -13.71 12.36
C ASP A 136 -3.31 -12.29 12.18
N ALA A 137 -4.06 -11.30 12.69
CA ALA A 137 -3.62 -9.91 12.67
C ALA A 137 -2.36 -9.68 13.50
N ALA A 138 -2.26 -10.32 14.67
CA ALA A 138 -1.08 -10.21 15.54
C ALA A 138 0.12 -10.98 14.97
N ILE A 139 -0.08 -12.17 14.38
CA ILE A 139 0.98 -12.93 13.71
C ILE A 139 1.56 -12.11 12.55
N TYR A 140 0.69 -11.63 11.67
CA TYR A 140 1.05 -10.73 10.57
C TYR A 140 1.75 -9.46 11.08
N GLY A 141 1.19 -8.84 12.13
CA GLY A 141 1.72 -7.63 12.75
C GLY A 141 3.12 -7.81 13.30
N ARG A 142 3.45 -8.95 13.93
CA ARG A 142 4.81 -9.25 14.41
C ARG A 142 5.81 -9.35 13.26
N CYS A 143 5.45 -10.02 12.16
CA CYS A 143 6.32 -10.05 10.98
C CYS A 143 6.56 -8.65 10.40
N LYS A 144 5.54 -7.76 10.44
CA LYS A 144 5.70 -6.36 10.04
C LYS A 144 6.60 -5.56 10.98
N LEU A 145 6.49 -5.76 12.29
CA LEU A 145 7.39 -5.16 13.29
C LEU A 145 8.85 -5.61 13.09
N ASP A 146 9.07 -6.86 12.70
CA ASP A 146 10.41 -7.34 12.37
C ASP A 146 10.98 -6.65 11.13
N ASP A 147 10.17 -6.43 10.09
CA ASP A 147 10.59 -5.64 8.93
C ASP A 147 10.91 -4.19 9.32
N GLU A 148 10.04 -3.53 10.14
CA GLU A 148 10.30 -2.18 10.65
C GLU A 148 11.66 -2.09 11.32
N ARG A 149 11.96 -3.03 12.23
CA ARG A 149 13.22 -3.06 13.01
C ARG A 149 14.43 -3.31 12.12
N VAL A 150 14.36 -4.31 11.24
CA VAL A 150 15.48 -4.71 10.40
C VAL A 150 15.83 -3.62 9.41
N PHE A 151 14.84 -3.06 8.70
CA PHE A 151 15.12 -2.07 7.67
C PHE A 151 15.45 -0.68 8.24
N ALA A 152 14.90 -0.29 9.40
CA ALA A 152 15.37 0.88 10.11
C ALA A 152 16.83 0.73 10.57
N GLY A 153 17.20 -0.45 11.08
CA GLY A 153 18.58 -0.76 11.47
C GLY A 153 19.54 -0.73 10.28
N LYS A 154 19.15 -1.31 9.14
CA LYS A 154 19.96 -1.27 7.90
C LYS A 154 20.12 0.14 7.35
N ALA A 155 19.07 0.95 7.40
CA ALA A 155 19.15 2.35 6.99
C ALA A 155 20.14 3.14 7.84
N ALA A 156 20.08 2.99 9.16
CA ALA A 156 21.01 3.62 10.09
C ALA A 156 22.46 3.14 9.89
N GLN A 157 22.65 1.83 9.69
CA GLN A 157 23.97 1.23 9.49
C GLN A 157 24.65 1.66 8.19
N ASN A 158 23.87 1.75 7.10
CA ASN A 158 24.40 2.00 5.74
C ASN A 158 24.21 3.48 5.31
N GLY A 159 23.63 4.35 6.14
CA GLY A 159 23.52 5.78 5.90
C GLY A 159 22.52 6.16 4.80
N PHE A 160 21.53 5.32 4.49
CA PHE A 160 20.47 5.66 3.54
C PHE A 160 19.15 6.04 4.24
N ARG A 161 18.23 6.60 3.48
CA ARG A 161 16.94 7.08 3.99
C ARG A 161 15.88 5.98 3.98
N ALA A 162 15.22 5.69 5.12
CA ALA A 162 14.11 4.76 5.20
C ALA A 162 12.81 5.46 5.59
N VAL A 163 11.77 5.29 4.78
CA VAL A 163 10.39 5.70 5.09
C VAL A 163 9.60 4.45 5.43
N ILE A 164 9.18 4.32 6.68
CA ILE A 164 8.38 3.20 7.17
C ILE A 164 6.96 3.71 7.44
N ALA A 165 5.97 3.17 6.73
CA ALA A 165 4.58 3.59 6.87
C ALA A 165 3.71 2.43 7.32
N ARG A 166 3.07 2.54 8.49
CA ARG A 166 2.00 1.64 8.91
C ARG A 166 0.74 1.97 8.13
N VAL A 167 0.45 1.14 7.14
CA VAL A 167 -0.70 1.30 6.26
C VAL A 167 -1.96 0.78 6.96
N PHE A 168 -3.00 1.63 7.05
CA PHE A 168 -4.32 1.27 7.57
C PHE A 168 -5.28 0.96 6.43
N ASN A 169 -5.78 1.97 5.74
CA ASN A 169 -6.62 1.74 4.57
C ASN A 169 -6.13 2.64 3.42
N LEU A 170 -6.06 2.07 2.25
CA LEU A 170 -5.71 2.78 1.02
C LEU A 170 -6.91 2.87 0.09
N SER A 171 -6.80 3.78 -0.87
CA SER A 171 -7.70 3.96 -1.99
C SER A 171 -6.90 4.14 -3.28
N GLY A 172 -7.55 4.05 -4.42
CA GLY A 172 -6.97 4.38 -5.72
C GLY A 172 -6.82 3.20 -6.67
N PRO A 173 -6.11 3.41 -7.78
CA PRO A 173 -5.95 2.41 -8.83
C PRO A 173 -5.18 1.17 -8.37
N TYR A 174 -5.33 0.09 -9.12
CA TYR A 174 -4.70 -1.22 -8.89
C TYR A 174 -5.15 -1.98 -7.65
N ILE A 175 -6.19 -1.51 -6.94
CA ILE A 175 -6.79 -2.27 -5.85
C ILE A 175 -7.15 -3.68 -6.33
N ASN A 176 -6.63 -4.72 -5.64
CA ASN A 176 -6.67 -6.10 -6.15
C ASN A 176 -7.70 -7.00 -5.44
N LYS A 177 -8.14 -6.64 -4.25
CA LYS A 177 -9.16 -7.36 -3.48
C LYS A 177 -10.42 -6.51 -3.37
N HIS A 178 -10.88 -6.01 -4.52
CA HIS A 178 -11.86 -4.94 -4.61
C HIS A 178 -13.24 -5.32 -4.03
N GLU A 179 -13.60 -6.59 -3.99
CA GLU A 179 -14.83 -7.06 -3.34
C GLU A 179 -14.70 -7.16 -1.79
N LEU A 180 -13.47 -7.23 -1.26
CA LEU A 180 -13.21 -7.43 0.17
C LEU A 180 -12.98 -6.13 0.96
N TYR A 181 -12.55 -5.06 0.29
CA TYR A 181 -12.33 -3.78 0.93
C TYR A 181 -13.59 -2.92 0.88
N ALA A 182 -14.00 -2.37 2.02
CA ALA A 182 -15.26 -1.63 2.14
C ALA A 182 -15.41 -0.51 1.08
N LEU A 183 -14.38 0.32 0.88
CA LEU A 183 -14.44 1.41 -0.09
C LEU A 183 -14.68 0.89 -1.52
N SER A 184 -13.90 -0.09 -1.97
CA SER A 184 -14.02 -0.59 -3.35
C SER A 184 -15.29 -1.42 -3.58
N SER A 185 -15.73 -2.21 -2.59
CA SER A 185 -16.99 -2.95 -2.71
C SER A 185 -18.20 -2.02 -2.79
N ILE A 186 -18.22 -0.94 -2.00
CA ILE A 186 -19.26 0.09 -2.06
C ILE A 186 -19.24 0.82 -3.42
N ILE A 187 -18.05 1.20 -3.91
CA ILE A 187 -17.91 1.85 -5.22
C ILE A 187 -18.42 0.91 -6.33
N LEU A 188 -18.05 -0.37 -6.31
CA LEU A 188 -18.51 -1.35 -7.31
C LEU A 188 -20.02 -1.52 -7.28
N ALA A 189 -20.64 -1.61 -6.11
CA ALA A 189 -22.10 -1.68 -6.00
C ALA A 189 -22.75 -0.43 -6.64
N CYS A 190 -22.22 0.76 -6.37
CA CYS A 190 -22.68 2.00 -7.01
C CYS A 190 -22.53 1.97 -8.54
N LEU A 191 -21.38 1.52 -9.06
CA LEU A 191 -21.09 1.43 -10.49
C LEU A 191 -21.97 0.40 -11.22
N ARG A 192 -22.32 -0.70 -10.54
CA ARG A 192 -23.18 -1.79 -11.05
C ARG A 192 -24.66 -1.51 -10.84
N ASN A 193 -25.01 -0.45 -10.16
CA ASN A 193 -26.40 -0.14 -9.81
C ASN A 193 -27.02 -1.19 -8.88
N GLU A 194 -26.22 -1.81 -8.00
CA GLU A 194 -26.59 -2.85 -7.06
C GLU A 194 -26.72 -2.27 -5.64
N PRO A 195 -27.56 -2.87 -4.77
CA PRO A 195 -27.63 -2.46 -3.37
C PRO A 195 -26.28 -2.56 -2.66
N VAL A 196 -25.89 -1.50 -1.94
CA VAL A 196 -24.74 -1.54 -1.03
C VAL A 196 -25.15 -2.29 0.24
N ARG A 197 -24.53 -3.45 0.51
CA ARG A 197 -24.82 -4.28 1.69
C ARG A 197 -23.73 -4.16 2.73
N ILE A 198 -24.04 -3.49 3.85
CA ILE A 198 -23.14 -3.35 5.00
C ILE A 198 -23.46 -4.44 6.01
N GLN A 199 -22.53 -5.37 6.22
CA GLN A 199 -22.72 -6.51 7.16
C GLN A 199 -22.65 -6.08 8.64
N ALA A 200 -21.89 -5.03 8.95
CA ALA A 200 -21.61 -4.63 10.31
C ALA A 200 -22.86 -4.04 11.02
N SER A 201 -23.23 -4.65 12.14
CA SER A 201 -24.28 -4.18 13.06
C SER A 201 -23.75 -3.26 14.18
N HIS A 202 -22.54 -2.73 14.01
CA HIS A 202 -21.85 -1.81 14.93
C HIS A 202 -21.12 -0.73 14.14
N PRO A 203 -20.73 0.42 14.75
CA PRO A 203 -19.97 1.45 14.04
C PRO A 203 -18.60 0.95 13.60
N VAL A 204 -18.26 1.25 12.33
CA VAL A 204 -16.99 0.88 11.71
C VAL A 204 -16.34 2.15 11.15
N TRP A 205 -15.31 2.63 11.84
CA TRP A 205 -14.62 3.87 11.52
C TRP A 205 -13.32 3.60 10.74
N ARG A 206 -13.13 4.32 9.66
CA ARG A 206 -11.96 4.21 8.78
C ARG A 206 -11.47 5.59 8.36
N SER A 207 -10.22 5.65 7.93
CA SER A 207 -9.65 6.79 7.21
C SER A 207 -8.90 6.24 6.01
N TYR A 208 -9.05 6.85 4.84
CA TYR A 208 -8.46 6.37 3.59
C TYR A 208 -7.37 7.30 3.12
N TYR A 209 -6.24 6.73 2.73
CA TYR A 209 -5.12 7.45 2.14
C TYR A 209 -4.94 7.03 0.68
N ALA A 210 -4.73 8.00 -0.24
CA ALA A 210 -4.56 7.67 -1.65
C ALA A 210 -3.21 6.99 -1.89
N VAL A 211 -3.20 5.88 -2.62
CA VAL A 211 -1.98 5.13 -2.94
C VAL A 211 -0.96 5.99 -3.70
N GLU A 212 -1.41 6.85 -4.61
CA GLU A 212 -0.54 7.74 -5.37
C GLU A 212 0.10 8.83 -4.51
N ASP A 213 -0.63 9.36 -3.50
CA ASP A 213 -0.09 10.33 -2.56
C ASP A 213 0.97 9.68 -1.67
N LEU A 214 0.74 8.43 -1.23
CA LEU A 214 1.71 7.66 -0.46
C LEU A 214 3.01 7.40 -1.23
N ILE A 215 2.91 7.03 -2.51
CA ILE A 215 4.07 6.83 -3.38
C ILE A 215 4.83 8.15 -3.60
N SER A 216 4.11 9.24 -3.88
CA SER A 216 4.69 10.57 -4.05
C SER A 216 5.42 11.03 -2.79
N LEU A 217 4.79 10.84 -1.61
CA LEU A 217 5.36 11.15 -0.31
C LEU A 217 6.64 10.35 -0.04
N ALA A 218 6.61 9.04 -0.32
CA ALA A 218 7.77 8.18 -0.16
C ALA A 218 8.94 8.62 -1.06
N ILE A 219 8.68 8.88 -2.35
CA ILE A 219 9.70 9.35 -3.29
C ILE A 219 10.30 10.68 -2.82
N ALA A 220 9.47 11.69 -2.55
CA ALA A 220 9.94 13.01 -2.10
C ALA A 220 10.79 12.89 -0.84
N SER A 221 10.36 12.08 0.13
CA SER A 221 11.10 11.86 1.38
C SER A 221 12.44 11.15 1.17
N MET A 222 12.57 10.29 0.18
CA MET A 222 13.81 9.55 -0.11
C MET A 222 14.79 10.34 -0.98
N THR A 223 14.30 11.25 -1.83
CA THR A 223 15.13 12.00 -2.79
C THR A 223 15.57 13.37 -2.31
N ASP A 224 14.92 13.94 -1.30
CA ASP A 224 15.28 15.23 -0.72
C ASP A 224 15.90 15.06 0.66
N GLU A 225 17.22 15.24 0.75
CA GLU A 225 17.99 15.11 1.98
C GLU A 225 17.64 16.17 3.04
N THR A 226 17.02 17.27 2.65
CA THR A 226 16.59 18.33 3.58
C THR A 226 15.33 17.93 4.38
N ILE A 227 14.57 16.95 3.89
CA ILE A 227 13.37 16.44 4.56
C ILE A 227 13.78 15.52 5.71
N GLY A 228 13.53 15.94 6.95
CA GLY A 228 13.68 15.07 8.11
C GLY A 228 12.63 13.95 8.06
N ILE A 229 13.07 12.70 8.14
CA ILE A 229 12.17 11.53 8.19
C ILE A 229 11.96 11.12 9.64
N GLU A 230 10.71 11.07 10.07
CA GLU A 230 10.35 10.36 11.29
C GLU A 230 10.42 8.85 11.00
N SER A 231 10.89 8.08 11.97
CA SER A 231 11.20 6.67 11.76
C SER A 231 10.01 5.83 11.32
N ILE A 232 8.79 6.14 11.80
CA ILE A 232 7.57 5.39 11.47
C ILE A 232 6.39 6.36 11.45
N ILE A 233 5.57 6.28 10.41
CA ILE A 233 4.35 7.07 10.25
C ILE A 233 3.13 6.15 10.06
N ASP A 234 1.96 6.61 10.50
CA ASP A 234 0.69 5.94 10.19
C ASP A 234 0.01 6.63 9.00
N THR A 235 -0.54 5.85 8.05
CA THR A 235 -1.33 6.44 6.97
C THR A 235 -2.72 6.83 7.47
N VAL A 236 -3.04 8.13 7.38
CA VAL A 236 -4.33 8.69 7.76
C VAL A 236 -4.75 9.70 6.70
N GLY A 237 -5.93 9.52 6.13
CA GLY A 237 -6.51 10.46 5.16
C GLY A 237 -6.99 11.77 5.79
N THR A 238 -7.60 12.62 4.99
CA THR A 238 -8.05 13.97 5.40
C THR A 238 -9.18 13.93 6.44
N GLU A 239 -9.92 12.83 6.51
CA GLU A 239 -11.04 12.65 7.42
C GLU A 239 -11.17 11.21 7.91
N VAL A 240 -11.88 11.04 9.03
CA VAL A 240 -12.32 9.75 9.57
C VAL A 240 -13.81 9.63 9.29
N ILE A 241 -14.23 8.51 8.72
CA ILE A 241 -15.61 8.30 8.29
C ILE A 241 -16.16 6.96 8.78
N GLU A 242 -17.42 6.92 9.15
CA GLU A 242 -18.15 5.68 9.45
C GLU A 242 -18.58 5.01 8.13
N VAL A 243 -18.58 3.67 8.08
CA VAL A 243 -18.83 2.91 6.83
C VAL A 243 -20.20 3.17 6.21
N GLY A 244 -21.24 3.45 7.01
CA GLY A 244 -22.54 3.84 6.51
C GLY A 244 -22.55 5.23 5.86
N GLU A 245 -21.84 6.17 6.46
CA GLU A 245 -21.62 7.51 5.91
C GLU A 245 -20.76 7.44 4.64
N LEU A 246 -19.75 6.57 4.61
CA LEU A 246 -18.96 6.29 3.43
C LEU A 246 -19.83 5.80 2.27
N ALA A 247 -20.79 4.91 2.53
CA ALA A 247 -21.71 4.42 1.50
C ALA A 247 -22.57 5.55 0.92
N GLN A 248 -23.07 6.44 1.78
CA GLN A 248 -23.84 7.63 1.32
C GLN A 248 -22.95 8.60 0.52
N ARG A 249 -21.70 8.80 0.97
CA ARG A 249 -20.74 9.66 0.27
C ARG A 249 -20.40 9.10 -1.12
N CYS A 250 -20.16 7.80 -1.24
CA CYS A 250 -19.93 7.16 -2.55
C CYS A 250 -21.13 7.30 -3.47
N ARG A 251 -22.35 7.09 -2.98
CA ARG A 251 -23.57 7.29 -3.78
C ARG A 251 -23.69 8.74 -4.29
N HIS A 252 -23.41 9.70 -3.43
CA HIS A 252 -23.48 11.12 -3.80
C HIS A 252 -22.41 11.47 -4.84
N VAL A 253 -21.14 11.14 -4.58
CA VAL A 253 -20.00 11.48 -5.44
C VAL A 253 -20.09 10.82 -6.81
N LEU A 254 -20.64 9.60 -6.88
CA LEU A 254 -20.77 8.83 -8.11
C LEU A 254 -22.12 9.06 -8.84
N GLY A 255 -22.99 9.89 -8.32
CA GLY A 255 -24.33 10.15 -8.91
C GLY A 255 -25.23 8.92 -8.86
N ALA A 256 -25.04 7.99 -7.92
CA ALA A 256 -25.78 6.73 -7.79
C ALA A 256 -26.94 6.83 -6.77
N ALA A 257 -27.75 7.88 -6.87
CA ALA A 257 -28.84 8.16 -5.94
C ALA A 257 -29.88 7.02 -5.81
N GLN A 258 -30.08 6.24 -6.88
CA GLN A 258 -31.02 5.11 -6.97
C GLN A 258 -30.53 3.87 -6.22
N VAL A 259 -29.24 3.76 -5.90
CA VAL A 259 -28.67 2.62 -5.19
C VAL A 259 -29.09 2.66 -3.73
N SER A 260 -29.70 1.61 -3.20
CA SER A 260 -30.06 1.49 -1.79
C SER A 260 -28.83 1.13 -0.93
N VAL A 261 -28.87 1.56 0.34
CA VAL A 261 -27.90 1.10 1.35
C VAL A 261 -28.64 0.25 2.36
N GLU A 262 -28.31 -1.03 2.37
CA GLU A 262 -28.89 -2.04 3.26
C GLU A 262 -27.93 -2.28 4.42
N ARG A 263 -28.42 -2.15 5.66
CA ARG A 263 -27.64 -2.37 6.87
C ARG A 263 -28.52 -2.87 8.00
N PRO A 264 -28.07 -3.87 8.80
CA PRO A 264 -28.79 -4.23 10.02
C PRO A 264 -28.82 -3.08 11.02
N TYR A 265 -29.71 -3.16 12.00
CA TYR A 265 -29.74 -2.18 13.09
C TYR A 265 -28.37 -2.04 13.74
N VAL A 266 -27.89 -0.80 13.84
CA VAL A 266 -26.56 -0.49 14.39
C VAL A 266 -26.64 -0.33 15.89
N LYS A 267 -26.01 -1.23 16.63
CA LYS A 267 -25.79 -1.13 18.06
C LYS A 267 -24.69 -0.09 18.33
N ALA A 268 -24.78 0.63 19.44
CA ALA A 268 -23.76 1.63 19.80
C ALA A 268 -22.37 1.01 20.05
N GLU A 269 -22.33 -0.21 20.56
CA GLU A 269 -21.09 -0.93 20.91
C GLU A 269 -21.14 -2.38 20.39
N PRO A 270 -19.97 -3.00 20.11
CA PRO A 270 -18.63 -2.42 20.18
C PRO A 270 -18.33 -1.49 18.99
N ASN A 271 -17.40 -0.54 19.17
CA ASN A 271 -16.86 0.27 18.08
C ASN A 271 -15.68 -0.43 17.41
N ASN A 272 -15.68 -0.50 16.08
CA ASN A 272 -14.54 -0.96 15.30
C ASN A 272 -13.80 0.27 14.74
N TYR A 273 -12.79 0.75 15.46
CA TYR A 273 -11.99 1.91 15.09
C TYR A 273 -10.60 1.45 14.60
N TYR A 274 -10.37 1.52 13.29
CA TYR A 274 -9.10 1.15 12.68
C TYR A 274 -8.56 2.35 11.89
N VAL A 275 -7.94 3.27 12.63
CA VAL A 275 -7.38 4.54 12.16
C VAL A 275 -6.06 4.79 12.88
N GLY A 276 -5.05 5.24 12.16
CA GLY A 276 -3.73 5.54 12.70
C GLY A 276 -3.65 6.93 13.35
N ALA A 277 -2.48 7.25 13.89
CA ALA A 277 -2.16 8.56 14.45
C ALA A 277 -1.75 9.54 13.34
N PRO A 278 -2.42 10.70 13.18
CA PRO A 278 -2.18 11.58 12.03
C PRO A 278 -0.91 12.44 12.11
N ALA A 279 -0.32 12.63 13.29
CA ALA A 279 0.74 13.62 13.51
C ALA A 279 1.96 13.41 12.59
N GLY A 280 2.48 12.20 12.51
CA GLY A 280 3.69 11.89 11.72
C GLY A 280 3.48 12.13 10.24
N ILE A 281 2.37 11.62 9.66
CA ILE A 281 2.10 11.80 8.24
C ILE A 281 1.83 13.26 7.88
N ARG A 282 1.10 14.02 8.72
CA ARG A 282 0.85 15.45 8.49
C ARG A 282 2.14 16.27 8.50
N THR A 283 3.06 15.95 9.41
CA THR A 283 4.39 16.57 9.44
C THR A 283 5.17 16.29 8.17
N LEU A 284 5.13 15.04 7.69
CA LEU A 284 5.85 14.65 6.48
C LEU A 284 5.24 15.25 5.22
N GLU A 285 3.91 15.26 5.10
CA GLU A 285 3.17 15.95 4.03
C GLU A 285 3.56 17.43 3.92
N ALA A 286 3.59 18.14 5.03
CA ALA A 286 3.98 19.55 5.07
C ALA A 286 5.44 19.76 4.62
N ARG A 287 6.37 18.90 5.08
CA ARG A 287 7.78 18.96 4.68
C ARG A 287 7.99 18.66 3.19
N CYS A 288 7.22 17.72 2.65
CA CYS A 288 7.27 17.36 1.23
C CYS A 288 6.44 18.28 0.33
N ASN A 289 5.71 19.26 0.90
CA ASN A 289 4.75 20.11 0.19
C ASN A 289 3.73 19.28 -0.63
N ILE A 290 3.24 18.20 -0.02
CA ILE A 290 2.22 17.31 -0.61
C ILE A 290 0.90 17.50 0.14
N ALA A 291 -0.14 17.91 -0.57
CA ALA A 291 -1.50 17.98 -0.05
C ALA A 291 -2.21 16.64 -0.36
N PRO A 292 -2.66 15.90 0.68
CA PRO A 292 -3.36 14.64 0.45
C PRO A 292 -4.71 14.86 -0.22
N ARG A 293 -5.10 13.95 -1.11
CA ARG A 293 -6.39 13.98 -1.80
C ARG A 293 -7.55 13.89 -0.81
N SER A 294 -8.60 14.68 -1.07
CA SER A 294 -9.87 14.55 -0.34
C SER A 294 -10.50 13.16 -0.56
N LEU A 295 -11.36 12.72 0.34
CA LEU A 295 -12.06 11.45 0.20
C LEU A 295 -12.89 11.38 -1.10
N ASP A 296 -13.54 12.48 -1.49
CA ASP A 296 -14.30 12.54 -2.75
C ASP A 296 -13.40 12.28 -3.96
N ARG A 297 -12.22 12.87 -3.98
CA ARG A 297 -11.24 12.63 -5.05
C ARG A 297 -10.76 11.18 -5.04
N GLN A 298 -10.50 10.62 -3.87
CA GLN A 298 -10.13 9.21 -3.72
C GLN A 298 -11.23 8.25 -4.22
N ILE A 299 -12.51 8.56 -3.96
CA ILE A 299 -13.66 7.81 -4.48
C ILE A 299 -13.67 7.86 -6.02
N LEU A 300 -13.50 9.04 -6.62
CA LEU A 300 -13.49 9.22 -8.08
C LEU A 300 -12.34 8.48 -8.74
N ASP A 301 -11.12 8.58 -8.20
CA ASP A 301 -9.93 7.92 -8.75
C ASP A 301 -10.05 6.39 -8.66
N THR A 302 -10.58 5.88 -7.53
CA THR A 302 -10.84 4.45 -7.36
C THR A 302 -11.92 3.97 -8.31
N ALA A 303 -13.01 4.73 -8.46
CA ALA A 303 -14.09 4.39 -9.39
C ALA A 303 -13.64 4.40 -10.84
N ALA A 304 -12.78 5.34 -11.24
CA ALA A 304 -12.22 5.38 -12.59
C ALA A 304 -11.49 4.08 -12.94
N TYR A 305 -10.68 3.57 -12.00
CA TYR A 305 -10.00 2.29 -12.17
C TYR A 305 -10.98 1.11 -12.18
N LEU A 306 -11.96 1.08 -11.26
CA LEU A 306 -12.89 -0.04 -11.10
C LEU A 306 -13.92 -0.16 -12.22
N ARG A 307 -14.15 0.88 -13.03
CA ARG A 307 -15.07 0.80 -14.19
C ARG A 307 -14.71 -0.31 -15.16
N SER A 308 -13.44 -0.66 -15.30
CA SER A 308 -13.01 -1.78 -16.15
C SER A 308 -13.45 -3.16 -15.61
N PHE A 309 -13.86 -3.23 -14.34
CA PHE A 309 -14.35 -4.45 -13.69
C PHE A 309 -15.87 -4.45 -13.50
N ALA A 310 -16.53 -3.29 -13.55
CA ALA A 310 -17.97 -3.18 -13.30
C ALA A 310 -18.83 -3.90 -14.37
N GLY A 311 -18.33 -4.05 -15.59
CA GLY A 311 -19.03 -4.75 -16.69
C GLY A 311 -18.83 -6.25 -16.71
N LYS A 312 -17.98 -6.82 -15.83
CA LYS A 312 -17.79 -8.27 -15.70
C LYS A 312 -18.69 -8.78 -14.56
N SER A 313 -19.78 -9.48 -14.88
CA SER A 313 -20.57 -10.17 -13.87
C SER A 313 -19.69 -11.23 -13.18
N THR A 314 -19.87 -11.41 -11.89
CA THR A 314 -19.25 -12.46 -11.06
C THR A 314 -19.78 -13.83 -11.50
N GLY A 315 -19.20 -14.37 -12.56
CA GLY A 315 -19.61 -15.65 -13.15
C GLY A 315 -18.50 -16.20 -14.04
N GLU A 316 -17.32 -16.45 -13.43
CA GLU A 316 -16.34 -17.45 -13.90
C GLU A 316 -15.33 -17.72 -12.76
#